data_5e1ea9e209f54845c4d4805ba3a49b24
#
_entry.id   5e1ea9e209f54845c4d4805ba3a49b24
#
_cell.length_a   1.000
_cell.length_b   1.000
_cell.length_c   1.000
_cell.angle_alpha   90.00
_cell.angle_beta   90.00
_cell.angle_gamma   90.00
#
_symmetry.space_group_name_H-M   'P 1'
#
loop_
_entity.id
_entity.type
_entity.pdbx_description
1 polymer ?
#
loop_
_entity_poly.entity_id
_entity_poly.type
_entity_poly.pdbx_seq_one_letter_code
_entity_poly.pdbx_strand_id
1 'polypeptide(L)'
;VTPTIPFGISPHHMAFGGTITLRLETLLRLLTDLCECLVAHGFERVLIVNGHGGNAQALGAAALGLRHRLDRQIRAVTWFDLVHPTMDAVRGRPGTEIGHSGVLETSAILYLDPEAVRVERMALVDGITDDPAPATAEKGRRLMEAAAQAVAGAVRDIAAAPGRHIV
;
A
#
# COMPACT_ATOMS: atom_id res chain seq x y z
N VAL A 1 -1.07 12.23 10.76
CA VAL A 1 -0.91 10.83 10.33
C VAL A 1 -1.41 9.95 11.47
N THR A 2 -2.30 9.00 11.18
CA THR A 2 -2.78 8.01 12.15
C THR A 2 -1.74 6.88 12.32
N PRO A 3 -1.83 6.06 13.39
CA PRO A 3 -1.09 4.81 13.46
C PRO A 3 -1.41 3.91 12.27
N THR A 4 -0.43 3.11 11.84
CA THR A 4 -0.61 2.15 10.75
C THR A 4 -1.57 1.04 11.18
N ILE A 5 -2.45 0.62 10.26
CA ILE A 5 -3.26 -0.59 10.41
C ILE A 5 -2.41 -1.77 9.89
N PRO A 6 -1.92 -2.66 10.75
CA PRO A 6 -0.94 -3.67 10.36
C PRO A 6 -1.55 -4.90 9.67
N PHE A 7 -2.88 -4.99 9.59
CA PHE A 7 -3.59 -6.12 9.01
C PHE A 7 -4.47 -5.71 7.85
N GLY A 8 -4.56 -6.59 6.84
CA GLY A 8 -5.38 -6.40 5.65
C GLY A 8 -6.00 -7.70 5.16
N ILE A 9 -6.35 -7.76 3.89
CA ILE A 9 -6.99 -8.91 3.25
C ILE A 9 -5.94 -9.73 2.50
N SER A 10 -5.61 -10.90 3.01
CA SER A 10 -4.63 -11.82 2.45
C SER A 10 -5.08 -13.29 2.48
N PRO A 11 -6.32 -13.63 2.06
CA PRO A 11 -6.79 -15.02 2.09
C PRO A 11 -5.99 -15.94 1.16
N HIS A 12 -5.42 -15.38 0.09
CA HIS A 12 -4.57 -16.09 -0.87
C HIS A 12 -3.22 -16.52 -0.29
N HIS A 13 -2.82 -15.98 0.86
CA HIS A 13 -1.59 -16.35 1.56
C HIS A 13 -1.82 -17.29 2.76
N MET A 14 -3.05 -17.74 3.02
CA MET A 14 -3.38 -18.56 4.20
C MET A 14 -2.72 -19.95 4.22
N ALA A 15 -2.17 -20.41 3.10
CA ALA A 15 -1.35 -21.62 3.04
C ALA A 15 0.02 -21.44 3.74
N PHE A 16 0.48 -20.20 3.95
CA PHE A 16 1.76 -19.92 4.60
C PHE A 16 1.56 -19.69 6.10
N GLY A 17 2.35 -20.39 6.92
CA GLY A 17 2.29 -20.29 8.38
C GLY A 17 2.57 -18.87 8.87
N GLY A 18 1.75 -18.38 9.79
CA GLY A 18 1.85 -17.03 10.35
C GLY A 18 1.05 -15.96 9.62
N THR A 19 0.41 -16.28 8.48
CA THR A 19 -0.47 -15.34 7.79
C THR A 19 -1.66 -14.96 8.66
N ILE A 20 -1.90 -13.66 8.81
CA ILE A 20 -3.10 -13.11 9.46
C ILE A 20 -3.86 -12.30 8.42
N THR A 21 -5.11 -12.66 8.17
CA THR A 21 -5.98 -11.94 7.23
C THR A 21 -7.26 -11.45 7.93
N LEU A 22 -7.70 -10.27 7.57
CA LEU A 22 -9.04 -9.79 7.93
C LEU A 22 -10.07 -10.34 6.92
N ARG A 23 -11.31 -10.44 7.36
CA ARG A 23 -12.44 -10.56 6.44
C ARG A 23 -12.68 -9.22 5.77
N LEU A 24 -13.23 -9.25 4.55
CA LEU A 24 -13.56 -8.03 3.80
C LEU A 24 -14.45 -7.08 4.63
N GLU A 25 -15.49 -7.61 5.23
CA GLU A 25 -16.44 -6.83 6.03
C GLU A 25 -15.78 -6.18 7.24
N THR A 26 -14.79 -6.85 7.85
CA THR A 26 -14.03 -6.32 8.99
C THR A 26 -13.20 -5.12 8.56
N LEU A 27 -12.48 -5.24 7.43
CA LEU A 27 -11.69 -4.11 6.90
C LEU A 27 -12.59 -2.93 6.53
N LEU A 28 -13.71 -3.19 5.85
CA LEU A 28 -14.65 -2.12 5.45
C LEU A 28 -15.26 -1.41 6.66
N ARG A 29 -15.63 -2.15 7.72
CA ARG A 29 -16.14 -1.57 8.97
C ARG A 29 -15.08 -0.74 9.68
N LEU A 30 -13.87 -1.26 9.81
CA LEU A 30 -12.75 -0.53 10.43
C LEU A 30 -12.49 0.80 9.72
N LEU A 31 -12.43 0.79 8.38
CA LEU A 31 -12.23 2.02 7.60
C LEU A 31 -13.39 3.00 7.77
N THR A 32 -14.61 2.47 7.86
CA THR A 32 -15.81 3.26 8.12
C THR A 32 -15.70 4.00 9.44
N ASP A 33 -15.46 3.26 10.54
CA ASP A 33 -15.37 3.82 11.88
C ASP A 33 -14.27 4.89 11.98
N LEU A 34 -13.09 4.61 11.39
CA LEU A 34 -11.97 5.56 11.39
C LEU A 34 -12.30 6.82 10.60
N CYS A 35 -12.87 6.70 9.40
CA CYS A 35 -13.23 7.88 8.59
C CYS A 35 -14.35 8.70 9.24
N GLU A 36 -15.35 8.07 9.85
CA GLU A 36 -16.40 8.75 10.58
C GLU A 36 -15.85 9.53 11.77
N CYS A 37 -14.95 8.93 12.56
CA CYS A 37 -14.28 9.61 13.65
C CYS A 37 -13.48 10.84 13.17
N LEU A 38 -12.68 10.66 12.10
CA LEU A 38 -11.90 11.77 11.54
C LEU A 38 -12.80 12.92 11.07
N VAL A 39 -13.88 12.60 10.35
CA VAL A 39 -14.83 13.61 9.88
C VAL A 39 -15.55 14.29 11.03
N ALA A 40 -15.95 13.55 12.07
CA ALA A 40 -16.56 14.13 13.28
C ALA A 40 -15.63 15.12 14.01
N HIS A 41 -14.31 14.91 13.89
CA HIS A 41 -13.29 15.83 14.44
C HIS A 41 -12.88 16.93 13.45
N GLY A 42 -13.61 17.12 12.35
CA GLY A 42 -13.43 18.25 11.44
C GLY A 42 -12.42 18.00 10.30
N PHE A 43 -11.93 16.78 10.12
CA PHE A 43 -11.10 16.47 8.95
C PHE A 43 -11.98 16.37 7.71
N GLU A 44 -11.68 17.20 6.73
CA GLU A 44 -12.42 17.25 5.46
C GLU A 44 -11.79 16.40 4.36
N ARG A 45 -10.54 15.99 4.56
CA ARG A 45 -9.73 15.27 3.56
C ARG A 45 -9.01 14.11 4.22
N VAL A 46 -9.22 12.91 3.71
CA VAL A 46 -8.60 11.68 4.21
C VAL A 46 -7.94 10.95 3.06
N LEU A 47 -6.64 10.73 3.14
CA LEU A 47 -5.89 9.90 2.22
C LEU A 47 -5.52 8.57 2.88
N ILE A 48 -6.01 7.48 2.32
CA ILE A 48 -5.66 6.11 2.73
C ILE A 48 -4.48 5.67 1.84
N VAL A 49 -3.32 5.44 2.45
CA VAL A 49 -2.14 4.92 1.75
C VAL A 49 -2.06 3.42 1.97
N ASN A 50 -2.20 2.67 0.89
CA ASN A 50 -2.19 1.21 0.90
C ASN A 50 -0.79 0.67 0.61
N GLY A 51 -0.36 -0.31 1.40
CA GLY A 51 0.91 -1.02 1.24
C GLY A 51 0.77 -2.47 0.74
N HIS A 52 -0.45 -2.97 0.48
CA HIS A 52 -0.67 -4.37 0.12
C HIS A 52 -1.64 -4.52 -1.06
N GLY A 53 -1.22 -5.24 -2.11
CA GLY A 53 -2.01 -5.42 -3.33
C GLY A 53 -3.40 -6.02 -3.10
N GLY A 54 -3.51 -6.99 -2.19
CA GLY A 54 -4.78 -7.63 -1.86
C GLY A 54 -5.87 -6.69 -1.32
N ASN A 55 -5.49 -5.51 -0.82
CA ASN A 55 -6.43 -4.51 -0.32
C ASN A 55 -6.95 -3.56 -1.41
N ALA A 56 -6.26 -3.41 -2.54
CA ALA A 56 -6.43 -2.28 -3.46
C ALA A 56 -7.89 -2.09 -3.92
N GLN A 57 -8.54 -3.16 -4.37
CA GLN A 57 -9.92 -3.10 -4.85
C GLN A 57 -10.90 -2.76 -3.73
N ALA A 58 -10.75 -3.38 -2.56
CA ALA A 58 -11.58 -3.11 -1.39
C ALA A 58 -11.46 -1.66 -0.93
N LEU A 59 -10.24 -1.12 -0.87
CA LEU A 59 -9.99 0.27 -0.49
C LEU A 59 -10.53 1.27 -1.50
N GLY A 60 -10.43 0.97 -2.80
CA GLY A 60 -11.02 1.80 -3.86
C GLY A 60 -12.54 1.91 -3.71
N ALA A 61 -13.21 0.77 -3.55
CA ALA A 61 -14.66 0.72 -3.34
C ALA A 61 -15.08 1.40 -2.03
N ALA A 62 -14.35 1.15 -0.93
CA ALA A 62 -14.61 1.78 0.36
C ALA A 62 -14.47 3.31 0.29
N ALA A 63 -13.37 3.81 -0.29
CA ALA A 63 -13.14 5.24 -0.43
C ALA A 63 -14.24 5.93 -1.24
N LEU A 64 -14.71 5.31 -2.33
CA LEU A 64 -15.82 5.81 -3.13
C LEU A 64 -17.11 5.91 -2.30
N GLY A 65 -17.49 4.84 -1.60
CA GLY A 65 -18.70 4.80 -0.77
C GLY A 65 -18.64 5.78 0.42
N LEU A 66 -17.50 5.85 1.09
CA LEU A 66 -17.29 6.75 2.22
C LEU A 66 -17.30 8.22 1.79
N ARG A 67 -16.66 8.54 0.66
CA ARG A 67 -16.68 9.90 0.09
C ARG A 67 -18.10 10.37 -0.17
N HIS A 68 -18.93 9.54 -0.77
CA HIS A 68 -20.33 9.86 -1.03
C HIS A 68 -21.15 9.99 0.26
N ARG A 69 -20.99 9.03 1.18
CA ARG A 69 -21.79 8.97 2.42
C ARG A 69 -21.46 10.11 3.40
N LEU A 70 -20.18 10.47 3.50
CA LEU A 70 -19.72 11.47 4.47
C LEU A 70 -19.62 12.88 3.86
N ASP A 71 -19.84 13.03 2.57
CA ASP A 71 -19.66 14.29 1.83
C ASP A 71 -18.30 14.93 2.12
N ARG A 72 -17.23 14.14 2.03
CA ARG A 72 -15.84 14.56 2.29
C ARG A 72 -14.91 13.97 1.25
N GLN A 73 -13.73 14.58 1.09
CA GLN A 73 -12.69 14.04 0.21
C GLN A 73 -12.00 12.85 0.88
N ILE A 74 -12.38 11.65 0.45
CA ILE A 74 -11.76 10.40 0.89
C ILE A 74 -11.19 9.70 -0.33
N ARG A 75 -9.90 9.45 -0.34
CA ARG A 75 -9.17 8.77 -1.43
C ARG A 75 -8.35 7.63 -0.87
N ALA A 76 -8.19 6.58 -1.66
CA ALA A 76 -7.22 5.53 -1.43
C ALA A 76 -6.20 5.52 -2.58
N VAL A 77 -4.95 5.33 -2.24
CA VAL A 77 -3.86 5.13 -3.20
C VAL A 77 -3.04 3.92 -2.77
N THR A 78 -2.60 3.12 -3.71
CA THR A 78 -1.63 2.07 -3.48
C THR A 78 -0.26 2.61 -3.87
N TRP A 79 0.70 2.66 -2.97
CA TRP A 79 1.94 3.40 -3.19
C TRP A 79 2.72 2.91 -4.42
N PHE A 80 2.73 1.62 -4.68
CA PHE A 80 3.46 1.07 -5.82
C PHE A 80 2.79 1.38 -7.17
N ASP A 81 1.47 1.59 -7.20
CA ASP A 81 0.78 2.02 -8.42
C ASP A 81 1.19 3.43 -8.86
N LEU A 82 1.77 4.21 -7.96
CA LEU A 82 2.24 5.57 -8.24
C LEU A 82 3.65 5.62 -8.85
N VAL A 83 4.38 4.49 -8.86
CA VAL A 83 5.82 4.48 -9.18
C VAL A 83 6.22 3.39 -10.19
N HIS A 84 5.31 2.99 -11.08
CA HIS A 84 5.57 1.97 -12.10
C HIS A 84 6.90 2.15 -12.87
N PRO A 85 7.28 3.35 -13.36
CA PRO A 85 8.54 3.52 -14.08
C PRO A 85 9.77 3.19 -13.21
N THR A 86 9.71 3.51 -11.93
CA THR A 86 10.80 3.16 -10.98
C THR A 86 10.82 1.66 -10.69
N MET A 87 9.64 1.04 -10.54
CA MET A 87 9.55 -0.42 -10.38
C MET A 87 10.17 -1.16 -11.57
N ASP A 88 9.85 -0.74 -12.79
CA ASP A 88 10.41 -1.33 -14.01
C ASP A 88 11.93 -1.20 -14.06
N ALA A 89 12.44 -0.01 -13.73
CA ALA A 89 13.88 0.23 -13.70
C ALA A 89 14.60 -0.58 -12.61
N VAL A 90 13.97 -0.79 -11.46
CA VAL A 90 14.52 -1.59 -10.35
C VAL A 90 14.47 -3.09 -10.67
N ARG A 91 13.37 -3.55 -11.24
CA ARG A 91 13.17 -4.96 -11.65
C ARG A 91 13.99 -5.33 -12.87
N GLY A 92 14.29 -4.37 -13.74
CA GLY A 92 14.97 -4.59 -15.04
C GLY A 92 14.04 -5.12 -16.14
N ARG A 93 12.74 -5.09 -15.94
CA ARG A 93 11.71 -5.49 -16.92
C ARG A 93 10.39 -4.77 -16.66
N PRO A 94 9.56 -4.52 -17.69
CA PRO A 94 8.22 -3.98 -17.53
C PRO A 94 7.30 -4.90 -16.71
N GLY A 95 6.36 -4.30 -15.99
CA GLY A 95 5.33 -5.03 -15.27
C GLY A 95 4.55 -4.12 -14.32
N THR A 96 3.25 -4.31 -14.25
CA THR A 96 2.36 -3.48 -13.43
C THR A 96 2.22 -3.98 -11.99
N GLU A 97 2.53 -5.26 -11.74
CA GLU A 97 2.36 -5.87 -10.43
C GLU A 97 3.65 -5.77 -9.61
N ILE A 98 3.51 -5.51 -8.33
CA ILE A 98 4.65 -5.51 -7.40
C ILE A 98 5.21 -6.93 -7.21
N GLY A 99 4.38 -7.93 -7.39
CA GLY A 99 4.70 -9.31 -7.04
C GLY A 99 4.52 -9.58 -5.55
N HIS A 100 5.09 -10.67 -5.06
CA HIS A 100 5.07 -11.04 -3.65
C HIS A 100 6.44 -11.54 -3.22
N SER A 101 7.01 -10.88 -2.23
CA SER A 101 8.33 -11.18 -1.63
C SER A 101 9.49 -11.27 -2.64
N GLY A 102 9.33 -10.66 -3.81
CA GLY A 102 10.32 -10.63 -4.89
C GLY A 102 11.32 -9.50 -4.76
N VAL A 103 12.01 -9.19 -5.87
CA VAL A 103 13.09 -8.19 -5.91
C VAL A 103 12.66 -6.82 -5.38
N LEU A 104 11.42 -6.38 -5.65
CA LEU A 104 10.95 -5.04 -5.23
C LEU A 104 10.75 -4.96 -3.73
N GLU A 105 9.95 -5.87 -3.16
CA GLU A 105 9.65 -5.85 -1.73
C GLU A 105 10.90 -6.18 -0.89
N THR A 106 11.69 -7.18 -1.32
CA THR A 106 12.94 -7.52 -0.62
C THR A 106 13.93 -6.36 -0.66
N SER A 107 14.05 -5.65 -1.79
CA SER A 107 14.90 -4.44 -1.86
C SER A 107 14.41 -3.34 -0.91
N ALA A 108 13.10 -3.11 -0.86
CA ALA A 108 12.53 -2.12 0.05
C ALA A 108 12.88 -2.43 1.52
N ILE A 109 12.74 -3.70 1.94
CA ILE A 109 13.08 -4.10 3.31
C ILE A 109 14.60 -4.04 3.54
N LEU A 110 15.44 -4.46 2.58
CA LEU A 110 16.90 -4.31 2.70
C LEU A 110 17.34 -2.85 2.93
N TYR A 111 16.59 -1.88 2.40
CA TYR A 111 16.86 -0.47 2.62
C TYR A 111 16.32 0.04 3.96
N LEU A 112 15.10 -0.35 4.34
CA LEU A 112 14.42 0.17 5.52
C LEU A 112 14.84 -0.52 6.81
N ASP A 113 15.05 -1.83 6.76
CA ASP A 113 15.41 -2.67 7.90
C ASP A 113 16.17 -3.91 7.39
N PRO A 114 17.47 -3.76 7.11
CA PRO A 114 18.28 -4.84 6.54
C PRO A 114 18.37 -6.07 7.45
N GLU A 115 18.23 -5.92 8.77
CA GLU A 115 18.29 -7.02 9.72
C GLU A 115 17.04 -7.92 9.65
N ALA A 116 15.93 -7.42 9.13
CA ALA A 116 14.73 -8.20 8.89
C ALA A 116 14.84 -9.19 7.71
N VAL A 117 15.86 -9.03 6.84
CA VAL A 117 16.07 -9.90 5.67
C VAL A 117 17.12 -10.97 5.96
N ARG A 118 16.73 -12.23 5.85
CA ARG A 118 17.67 -13.38 5.91
C ARG A 118 18.25 -13.61 4.53
N VAL A 119 19.31 -12.89 4.21
CA VAL A 119 19.94 -12.89 2.87
C VAL A 119 20.33 -14.30 2.43
N GLU A 120 20.80 -15.16 3.36
CA GLU A 120 21.16 -16.54 3.10
C GLU A 120 19.98 -17.44 2.72
N ARG A 121 18.75 -16.95 2.87
CA ARG A 121 17.51 -17.66 2.51
C ARG A 121 16.78 -17.07 1.33
N MET A 122 17.34 -16.05 0.70
CA MET A 122 16.74 -15.43 -0.48
C MET A 122 16.78 -16.40 -1.65
N ALA A 123 15.62 -16.97 -1.99
CA ALA A 123 15.46 -17.88 -3.13
C ALA A 123 14.02 -17.81 -3.64
N LEU A 124 13.85 -18.15 -4.92
CA LEU A 124 12.52 -18.32 -5.50
C LEU A 124 11.96 -19.66 -5.00
N VAL A 125 10.92 -19.58 -4.17
CA VAL A 125 10.22 -20.74 -3.60
C VAL A 125 8.71 -20.53 -3.74
N ASP A 126 7.91 -21.56 -3.42
CA ASP A 126 6.46 -21.47 -3.45
C ASP A 126 5.97 -20.27 -2.63
N GLY A 127 5.08 -19.48 -3.25
CA GLY A 127 4.52 -18.27 -2.66
C GLY A 127 5.28 -16.97 -2.99
N ILE A 128 6.50 -17.08 -3.53
CA ILE A 128 7.25 -15.93 -4.06
C ILE A 128 6.98 -15.85 -5.57
N THR A 129 6.52 -14.69 -6.02
CA THR A 129 6.10 -14.50 -7.43
C THR A 129 7.16 -13.87 -8.31
N ASP A 130 8.27 -13.41 -7.73
CA ASP A 130 9.40 -12.81 -8.45
C ASP A 130 10.70 -13.15 -7.71
N ASP A 131 11.81 -13.35 -8.43
CA ASP A 131 13.08 -13.75 -7.82
C ASP A 131 13.61 -12.65 -6.88
N PRO A 132 13.82 -12.93 -5.58
CA PRO A 132 14.38 -11.98 -4.63
C PRO A 132 15.91 -11.83 -4.75
N ALA A 133 16.61 -12.78 -5.38
CA ALA A 133 18.08 -12.82 -5.40
C ALA A 133 18.74 -11.53 -5.93
N PRO A 134 18.18 -10.83 -6.95
CA PRO A 134 18.74 -9.56 -7.42
C PRO A 134 18.44 -8.35 -6.53
N ALA A 135 17.78 -8.52 -5.38
CA ALA A 135 17.44 -7.41 -4.48
C ALA A 135 18.68 -6.78 -3.86
N THR A 136 18.65 -5.44 -3.71
CA THR A 136 19.70 -4.68 -3.04
C THR A 136 19.11 -3.50 -2.28
N ALA A 137 19.80 -3.05 -1.23
CA ALA A 137 19.40 -1.85 -0.48
C ALA A 137 19.37 -0.60 -1.37
N GLU A 138 20.27 -0.47 -2.36
CA GLU A 138 20.27 0.65 -3.31
C GLU A 138 19.01 0.67 -4.21
N LYS A 139 18.58 -0.48 -4.70
CA LYS A 139 17.31 -0.62 -5.41
C LYS A 139 16.13 -0.22 -4.51
N GLY A 140 16.16 -0.66 -3.25
CA GLY A 140 15.17 -0.30 -2.25
C GLY A 140 15.15 1.20 -1.97
N ARG A 141 16.30 1.83 -1.81
CA ARG A 141 16.42 3.29 -1.64
C ARG A 141 15.73 4.03 -2.79
N ARG A 142 16.07 3.72 -4.03
CA ARG A 142 15.47 4.35 -5.23
C ARG A 142 13.95 4.18 -5.26
N LEU A 143 13.47 2.97 -4.96
CA LEU A 143 12.04 2.66 -4.94
C LEU A 143 11.31 3.44 -3.85
N MET A 144 11.83 3.43 -2.62
CA MET A 144 11.18 4.06 -1.48
C MET A 144 11.24 5.59 -1.52
N GLU A 145 12.32 6.18 -2.05
CA GLU A 145 12.40 7.62 -2.28
C GLU A 145 11.38 8.08 -3.34
N ALA A 146 11.24 7.33 -4.45
CA ALA A 146 10.23 7.62 -5.45
C ALA A 146 8.80 7.47 -4.86
N ALA A 147 8.56 6.42 -4.08
CA ALA A 147 7.28 6.20 -3.40
C ALA A 147 6.93 7.34 -2.43
N ALA A 148 7.89 7.78 -1.63
CA ALA A 148 7.69 8.89 -0.70
C ALA A 148 7.34 10.20 -1.44
N GLN A 149 8.02 10.50 -2.54
CA GLN A 149 7.72 11.67 -3.37
C GLN A 149 6.34 11.58 -4.03
N ALA A 150 5.96 10.41 -4.55
CA ALA A 150 4.67 10.19 -5.19
C ALA A 150 3.51 10.29 -4.18
N VAL A 151 3.66 9.69 -2.99
CA VAL A 151 2.68 9.82 -1.90
C VAL A 151 2.58 11.26 -1.41
N ALA A 152 3.70 11.99 -1.28
CA ALA A 152 3.67 13.41 -0.96
C ALA A 152 2.95 14.25 -2.04
N GLY A 153 3.06 13.86 -3.32
CA GLY A 153 2.24 14.39 -4.41
C GLY A 153 0.75 14.17 -4.16
N ALA A 154 0.35 12.94 -3.91
CA ALA A 154 -1.04 12.59 -3.62
C ALA A 154 -1.62 13.34 -2.40
N VAL A 155 -0.78 13.59 -1.37
CA VAL A 155 -1.16 14.43 -0.22
C VAL A 155 -1.42 15.88 -0.66
N ARG A 156 -0.56 16.46 -1.49
CA ARG A 156 -0.76 17.83 -2.02
C ARG A 156 -2.03 17.91 -2.87
N ASP A 157 -2.28 16.91 -3.71
CA ASP A 157 -3.44 16.87 -4.60
C ASP A 157 -4.75 16.80 -3.80
N ILE A 158 -4.82 15.96 -2.76
CA ILE A 158 -6.02 15.91 -1.91
C ILE A 158 -6.15 17.16 -1.06
N ALA A 159 -5.05 17.77 -0.62
CA ALA A 159 -5.06 19.01 0.14
C ALA A 159 -5.60 20.20 -0.69
N ALA A 160 -5.34 20.22 -1.99
CA ALA A 160 -5.85 21.23 -2.91
C ALA A 160 -7.32 20.98 -3.33
N ALA A 161 -7.87 19.78 -3.12
CA ALA A 161 -9.25 19.47 -3.47
C ALA A 161 -10.24 20.21 -2.57
N PRO A 162 -11.47 20.52 -3.05
CA PRO A 162 -12.56 21.02 -2.18
C PRO A 162 -12.78 20.10 -0.98
N GLY A 163 -13.08 20.64 0.20
CA GLY A 163 -13.29 19.83 1.40
C GLY A 163 -14.53 18.93 1.31
N ARG A 164 -15.55 19.36 0.56
CA ARG A 164 -16.74 18.56 0.28
C ARG A 164 -16.61 17.83 -1.06
N HIS A 165 -17.28 16.68 -1.15
CA HIS A 165 -17.45 15.97 -2.40
C HIS A 165 -18.62 16.60 -3.16
N ILE A 166 -18.31 17.49 -4.10
CA ILE A 166 -19.29 18.03 -5.03
C ILE A 166 -19.56 16.95 -6.10
N VAL A 167 -20.80 16.50 -6.17
CA VAL A 167 -21.28 15.59 -7.22
C VAL A 167 -21.48 16.40 -8.51
#